data_b2171af3bea34ce50d1db3b51b3f4296
#
_entry.id   b2171af3bea34ce50d1db3b51b3f4296
#
_cell.length_a   1.000
_cell.length_b   1.000
_cell.length_c   1.000
_cell.angle_alpha   90.00
_cell.angle_beta   90.00
_cell.angle_gamma   90.00
#
_symmetry.space_group_name_H-M   'P 1'
#
loop_
_entity.id
_entity.type
_entity.pdbx_description
1 polymer ?
#
loop_
_entity_poly.entity_id
_entity_poly.type
_entity_poly.pdbx_seq_one_letter_code
_entity_poly.pdbx_strand_id
1 'polypeptide(L)'
;MNTINLTINKKAVQVKEGTTIFEAARLFNIKIPHLCYLENVHQFGSCRMCVVEVEGMRNLMASCVTEAKEGMVINTNTERVRQVRKVLYELILSDHPKECLSCWRNQNCELQDLGNTIQVSDHRFEGERSKEFVDLSSPSIVRDSSKCILCRRCVTTCNQVQGLGLMNPHKRGFSTFIGPSDDELLGESVCTNCGQCVLVCPVGTLKEKNSTDVVWEALNDKSKTVVVQTAPAVRAALGEVFGYEPGTLVTGKMAAALHEMGFDYVFDTNFGADLTIMEEGTEFLERVKARFGPETIKAKQKDGAERLVKNGRDESLPKNGKHEAVFPMITSCSPGWIKYIEHQYSDLLPHLSSCKSPHMMLGALAKSYFAEKMGIDPKDMVVVSIMPCTAKKYEIVRPEMYNNGLPNVDAVLTTRELG
;
A
#
# COMPACT_ATOMS: atom_id res chain seq x y z
N MET A 1 2.63 -21.86 -29.99
CA MET A 1 3.59 -21.82 -28.85
C MET A 1 3.96 -23.24 -28.54
N ASN A 2 5.25 -23.55 -28.51
CA ASN A 2 5.73 -24.89 -28.23
C ASN A 2 5.39 -25.29 -26.80
N THR A 3 5.03 -26.54 -26.60
CA THR A 3 4.86 -27.16 -25.27
C THR A 3 5.94 -28.18 -25.04
N ILE A 4 6.34 -28.33 -23.81
CA ILE A 4 7.33 -29.30 -23.34
C ILE A 4 6.69 -30.26 -22.35
N ASN A 5 7.17 -31.51 -22.35
CA ASN A 5 6.73 -32.55 -21.43
C ASN A 5 7.84 -32.84 -20.42
N LEU A 6 7.47 -32.93 -19.16
CA LEU A 6 8.39 -33.23 -18.07
C LEU A 6 7.69 -34.03 -16.98
N THR A 7 8.44 -34.52 -16.02
CA THR A 7 7.90 -35.27 -14.90
C THR A 7 8.21 -34.56 -13.58
N ILE A 8 7.19 -34.29 -12.76
CA ILE A 8 7.37 -33.72 -11.42
C ILE A 8 6.76 -34.66 -10.37
N ASN A 9 7.58 -35.18 -9.45
CA ASN A 9 7.15 -36.16 -8.45
C ASN A 9 6.39 -37.34 -9.05
N LYS A 10 6.92 -37.93 -10.10
CA LYS A 10 6.34 -39.05 -10.86
C LYS A 10 5.05 -38.72 -11.64
N LYS A 11 4.59 -37.46 -11.67
CA LYS A 11 3.46 -37.01 -12.47
C LYS A 11 3.98 -36.42 -13.79
N ALA A 12 3.47 -36.92 -14.91
CA ALA A 12 3.71 -36.30 -16.21
C ALA A 12 2.97 -34.97 -16.28
N VAL A 13 3.65 -33.91 -16.68
CA VAL A 13 3.11 -32.55 -16.79
C VAL A 13 3.53 -31.95 -18.13
N GLN A 14 2.65 -31.17 -18.74
CA GLN A 14 2.91 -30.44 -19.97
C GLN A 14 2.74 -28.94 -19.73
N VAL A 15 3.75 -28.17 -20.10
CA VAL A 15 3.76 -26.71 -19.93
C VAL A 15 4.27 -26.01 -21.19
N LYS A 16 4.10 -24.72 -21.29
CA LYS A 16 4.69 -23.90 -22.36
C LYS A 16 6.21 -23.84 -22.18
N GLU A 17 6.92 -23.82 -23.30
CA GLU A 17 8.37 -23.53 -23.31
C GLU A 17 8.65 -22.17 -22.66
N GLY A 18 9.72 -22.05 -21.86
CA GLY A 18 10.06 -20.87 -21.06
C GLY A 18 9.40 -20.82 -19.67
N THR A 19 8.49 -21.77 -19.35
CA THR A 19 7.90 -21.87 -18.00
C THR A 19 8.96 -22.35 -17.00
N THR A 20 9.07 -21.72 -15.82
CA THR A 20 9.98 -22.18 -14.78
C THR A 20 9.50 -23.47 -14.13
N ILE A 21 10.43 -24.22 -13.53
CA ILE A 21 10.09 -25.45 -12.78
C ILE A 21 9.07 -25.13 -11.65
N PHE A 22 9.21 -23.97 -11.01
CA PHE A 22 8.32 -23.55 -9.93
C PHE A 22 6.90 -23.30 -10.43
N GLU A 23 6.76 -22.57 -11.53
CA GLU A 23 5.45 -22.30 -12.14
C GLU A 23 4.81 -23.57 -12.71
N ALA A 24 5.61 -24.44 -13.34
CA ALA A 24 5.15 -25.75 -13.78
C ALA A 24 4.59 -26.57 -12.61
N ALA A 25 5.29 -26.64 -11.49
CA ALA A 25 4.82 -27.34 -10.30
C ALA A 25 3.51 -26.73 -9.77
N ARG A 26 3.41 -25.40 -9.72
CA ARG A 26 2.22 -24.67 -9.25
C ARG A 26 0.98 -24.92 -10.11
N LEU A 27 1.13 -24.92 -11.43
CA LEU A 27 0.03 -25.24 -12.37
C LEU A 27 -0.58 -26.62 -12.12
N PHE A 28 0.18 -27.55 -11.58
CA PHE A 28 -0.27 -28.90 -11.23
C PHE A 28 -0.50 -29.12 -9.73
N ASN A 29 -0.69 -28.03 -8.97
CA ASN A 29 -0.94 -28.03 -7.51
C ASN A 29 0.16 -28.71 -6.69
N ILE A 30 1.39 -28.68 -7.15
CA ILE A 30 2.57 -29.16 -6.41
C ILE A 30 3.20 -27.96 -5.67
N LYS A 31 3.04 -27.93 -4.35
CA LYS A 31 3.57 -26.85 -3.52
C LYS A 31 5.08 -27.00 -3.33
N ILE A 32 5.83 -25.95 -3.70
CA ILE A 32 7.26 -25.82 -3.43
C ILE A 32 7.46 -24.65 -2.46
N PRO A 33 8.12 -24.84 -1.30
CA PRO A 33 8.37 -23.76 -0.34
C PRO A 33 9.18 -22.62 -0.94
N HIS A 34 8.85 -21.38 -0.59
CA HIS A 34 9.55 -20.19 -1.07
C HIS A 34 9.34 -19.01 -0.12
N LEU A 35 10.20 -17.98 -0.22
CA LEU A 35 10.07 -16.71 0.50
C LEU A 35 10.28 -15.50 -0.42
N CYS A 36 11.16 -15.61 -1.44
CA CYS A 36 11.45 -14.46 -2.31
C CYS A 36 10.60 -14.41 -3.57
N TYR A 37 10.03 -15.53 -4.03
CA TYR A 37 9.20 -15.53 -5.23
C TYR A 37 7.90 -14.75 -5.01
N LEU A 38 7.55 -13.92 -5.99
CA LEU A 38 6.28 -13.23 -6.08
C LEU A 38 5.77 -13.34 -7.53
N GLU A 39 4.61 -13.92 -7.70
CA GLU A 39 4.04 -14.20 -9.02
C GLU A 39 3.99 -12.95 -9.90
N ASN A 40 4.43 -13.10 -11.16
CA ASN A 40 4.47 -12.04 -12.17
C ASN A 40 5.24 -10.76 -11.77
N VAL A 41 5.85 -10.70 -10.59
CA VAL A 41 6.54 -9.52 -10.07
C VAL A 41 8.01 -9.81 -9.80
N HIS A 42 8.33 -10.88 -9.06
CA HIS A 42 9.69 -11.10 -8.57
C HIS A 42 10.15 -12.55 -8.64
N GLN A 43 11.17 -12.81 -9.45
CA GLN A 43 11.81 -14.12 -9.63
C GLN A 43 13.33 -13.94 -9.53
N PHE A 44 13.86 -13.88 -8.31
CA PHE A 44 15.27 -13.56 -8.09
C PHE A 44 16.11 -14.72 -7.55
N GLY A 45 15.48 -15.73 -6.95
CA GLY A 45 16.16 -16.90 -6.41
C GLY A 45 17.04 -16.63 -5.19
N SER A 46 16.84 -15.53 -4.43
CA SER A 46 17.69 -15.15 -3.30
C SER A 46 17.56 -16.08 -2.10
N CYS A 47 16.36 -16.49 -1.70
CA CYS A 47 16.14 -17.29 -0.49
C CYS A 47 16.53 -18.78 -0.63
N ARG A 48 16.63 -19.30 -1.85
CA ARG A 48 16.92 -20.71 -2.18
C ARG A 48 15.96 -21.74 -1.59
N MET A 49 14.91 -21.35 -0.90
CA MET A 49 13.94 -22.31 -0.31
C MET A 49 13.25 -23.19 -1.36
N CYS A 50 13.18 -22.70 -2.60
CA CYS A 50 12.53 -23.41 -3.72
C CYS A 50 13.41 -24.47 -4.39
N VAL A 51 14.54 -24.89 -3.79
CA VAL A 51 15.42 -25.91 -4.38
C VAL A 51 14.72 -27.23 -4.61
N VAL A 52 15.01 -27.83 -5.75
CA VAL A 52 14.50 -29.15 -6.18
C VAL A 52 15.65 -30.00 -6.72
N GLU A 53 15.46 -31.30 -6.72
CA GLU A 53 16.39 -32.26 -7.35
C GLU A 53 15.92 -32.56 -8.78
N VAL A 54 16.85 -32.43 -9.72
CA VAL A 54 16.63 -32.77 -11.14
C VAL A 54 17.51 -33.96 -11.47
N GLU A 55 16.96 -35.03 -12.01
CA GLU A 55 17.73 -36.22 -12.37
C GLU A 55 18.86 -35.89 -13.35
N GLY A 56 20.01 -36.46 -13.13
CA GLY A 56 21.21 -36.17 -13.92
C GLY A 56 21.97 -34.90 -13.52
N MET A 57 21.42 -34.05 -12.64
CA MET A 57 22.11 -32.84 -12.14
C MET A 57 22.79 -33.09 -10.81
N ARG A 58 24.06 -32.68 -10.71
CA ARG A 58 24.84 -32.80 -9.48
C ARG A 58 24.32 -31.94 -8.33
N ASN A 59 23.86 -30.70 -8.66
CA ASN A 59 23.41 -29.70 -7.69
C ASN A 59 21.90 -29.59 -7.67
N LEU A 60 21.33 -29.22 -6.51
CA LEU A 60 19.94 -28.82 -6.42
C LEU A 60 19.70 -27.49 -7.18
N MET A 61 18.61 -27.43 -7.90
CA MET A 61 18.26 -26.27 -8.74
C MET A 61 17.22 -25.39 -8.04
N ALA A 62 17.41 -24.07 -8.12
CA ALA A 62 16.39 -23.11 -7.63
C ALA A 62 15.23 -23.04 -8.63
N SER A 63 14.14 -23.71 -8.34
CA SER A 63 13.03 -23.91 -9.27
C SER A 63 12.40 -22.61 -9.78
N CYS A 64 12.40 -21.53 -8.98
CA CYS A 64 11.79 -20.25 -9.36
C CYS A 64 12.54 -19.46 -10.44
N VAL A 65 13.81 -19.82 -10.72
CA VAL A 65 14.67 -19.17 -11.73
C VAL A 65 15.23 -20.16 -12.75
N THR A 66 14.85 -21.43 -12.66
CA THR A 66 15.29 -22.47 -13.59
C THR A 66 14.14 -22.81 -14.54
N GLU A 67 14.35 -22.61 -15.83
CA GLU A 67 13.40 -23.00 -16.86
C GLU A 67 13.27 -24.51 -16.93
N ALA A 68 12.04 -24.99 -17.09
CA ALA A 68 11.74 -26.37 -17.37
C ALA A 68 12.17 -26.72 -18.80
N LYS A 69 12.69 -27.93 -19.01
CA LYS A 69 13.09 -28.43 -20.33
C LYS A 69 12.42 -29.77 -20.63
N GLU A 70 12.33 -30.09 -21.92
CA GLU A 70 11.77 -31.36 -22.39
C GLU A 70 12.47 -32.55 -21.73
N GLY A 71 11.69 -33.50 -21.24
CA GLY A 71 12.17 -34.74 -20.62
C GLY A 71 12.72 -34.61 -19.21
N MET A 72 12.72 -33.41 -18.58
CA MET A 72 13.21 -33.28 -17.20
C MET A 72 12.42 -34.14 -16.22
N VAL A 73 13.14 -34.81 -15.31
CA VAL A 73 12.57 -35.54 -14.17
C VAL A 73 12.93 -34.81 -12.88
N ILE A 74 11.93 -34.30 -12.17
CA ILE A 74 12.09 -33.37 -11.06
C ILE A 74 11.46 -33.97 -9.82
N ASN A 75 12.21 -33.97 -8.72
CA ASN A 75 11.78 -34.41 -7.40
C ASN A 75 11.81 -33.22 -6.43
N THR A 76 10.64 -32.83 -5.89
CA THR A 76 10.50 -31.62 -5.08
C THR A 76 10.66 -31.86 -3.58
N ASN A 77 10.72 -33.12 -3.13
CA ASN A 77 10.67 -33.46 -1.71
C ASN A 77 11.50 -34.71 -1.36
N THR A 78 12.73 -34.85 -1.91
CA THR A 78 13.66 -35.89 -1.51
C THR A 78 14.26 -35.59 -0.13
N GLU A 79 14.88 -36.59 0.50
CA GLU A 79 15.59 -36.39 1.77
C GLU A 79 16.64 -35.28 1.64
N ARG A 80 17.44 -35.31 0.58
CA ARG A 80 18.44 -34.28 0.27
C ARG A 80 17.84 -32.89 0.16
N VAL A 81 16.71 -32.74 -0.52
CA VAL A 81 16.00 -31.46 -0.65
C VAL A 81 15.52 -30.96 0.71
N ARG A 82 14.93 -31.85 1.54
CA ARG A 82 14.47 -31.47 2.90
C ARG A 82 15.60 -31.02 3.79
N GLN A 83 16.73 -31.77 3.81
CA GLN A 83 17.92 -31.42 4.59
C GLN A 83 18.49 -30.06 4.20
N VAL A 84 18.62 -29.78 2.89
CA VAL A 84 19.13 -28.48 2.41
C VAL A 84 18.18 -27.35 2.77
N ARG A 85 16.87 -27.52 2.60
CA ARG A 85 15.88 -26.50 3.01
C ARG A 85 15.94 -26.22 4.50
N LYS A 86 16.12 -27.24 5.34
CA LYS A 86 16.28 -27.06 6.78
C LYS A 86 17.48 -26.18 7.10
N VAL A 87 18.64 -26.45 6.52
CA VAL A 87 19.86 -25.66 6.73
C VAL A 87 19.67 -24.22 6.22
N LEU A 88 19.10 -24.03 5.04
CA LEU A 88 18.83 -22.70 4.48
C LEU A 88 17.88 -21.88 5.36
N TYR A 89 16.86 -22.53 5.91
CA TYR A 89 15.93 -21.87 6.82
C TYR A 89 16.60 -21.50 8.16
N GLU A 90 17.39 -22.41 8.74
CA GLU A 90 18.17 -22.13 9.94
C GLU A 90 19.14 -20.95 9.75
N LEU A 91 19.77 -20.83 8.57
CA LEU A 91 20.62 -19.69 8.22
C LEU A 91 19.82 -18.37 8.13
N ILE A 92 18.59 -18.40 7.62
CA ILE A 92 17.72 -17.21 7.63
C ILE A 92 17.33 -16.85 9.07
N LEU A 93 16.99 -17.84 9.89
CA LEU A 93 16.63 -17.61 11.29
C LEU A 93 17.81 -17.11 12.14
N SER A 94 19.05 -17.50 11.84
CA SER A 94 20.22 -17.07 12.61
C SER A 94 20.46 -15.55 12.54
N ASP A 95 19.99 -14.91 11.48
CA ASP A 95 20.05 -13.45 11.29
C ASP A 95 18.69 -12.74 11.55
N HIS A 96 17.69 -13.46 12.07
CA HIS A 96 16.36 -12.93 12.32
C HIS A 96 16.05 -12.90 13.83
N PRO A 97 15.41 -11.82 14.38
CA PRO A 97 15.03 -11.78 15.78
C PRO A 97 14.07 -12.90 16.16
N LYS A 98 14.24 -13.47 17.37
CA LYS A 98 13.37 -14.52 17.90
C LYS A 98 12.10 -13.98 18.59
N GLU A 99 11.85 -12.69 18.55
CA GLU A 99 10.77 -11.98 19.27
C GLU A 99 9.44 -12.05 18.51
N CYS A 100 9.04 -13.23 18.07
CA CYS A 100 7.82 -13.40 17.27
C CYS A 100 6.55 -12.93 18.02
N LEU A 101 6.47 -13.13 19.33
CA LEU A 101 5.28 -12.79 20.13
C LEU A 101 5.00 -11.29 20.20
N SER A 102 6.06 -10.45 20.12
CA SER A 102 5.95 -8.99 20.08
C SER A 102 5.94 -8.42 18.66
N CYS A 103 6.11 -9.28 17.66
CA CYS A 103 6.15 -8.87 16.26
C CYS A 103 4.73 -8.63 15.72
N TRP A 104 4.52 -7.50 15.05
CA TRP A 104 3.24 -7.18 14.43
C TRP A 104 2.78 -8.18 13.36
N ARG A 105 3.71 -8.99 12.80
CA ARG A 105 3.43 -10.07 11.83
C ARG A 105 3.17 -11.42 12.50
N ASN A 106 3.14 -11.49 13.83
CA ASN A 106 2.87 -12.76 14.51
C ASN A 106 1.59 -13.40 13.99
N GLN A 107 1.62 -14.71 13.74
CA GLN A 107 0.54 -15.50 13.14
C GLN A 107 0.14 -15.13 11.70
N ASN A 108 0.82 -14.14 11.08
CA ASN A 108 0.62 -13.75 9.68
C ASN A 108 1.98 -13.46 9.03
N CYS A 109 2.93 -14.38 9.19
CA CYS A 109 4.32 -14.24 8.75
C CYS A 109 4.73 -15.44 7.89
N GLU A 110 5.07 -15.21 6.63
CA GLU A 110 5.48 -16.29 5.71
C GLU A 110 6.71 -17.06 6.23
N LEU A 111 7.59 -16.42 7.01
CA LEU A 111 8.73 -17.10 7.62
C LEU A 111 8.28 -18.06 8.72
N GLN A 112 7.34 -17.68 9.60
CA GLN A 112 6.76 -18.57 10.61
C GLN A 112 6.04 -19.77 9.96
N ASP A 113 5.20 -19.50 8.95
CA ASP A 113 4.45 -20.53 8.24
C ASP A 113 5.36 -21.54 7.56
N LEU A 114 6.46 -21.03 6.99
CA LEU A 114 7.48 -21.88 6.41
C LEU A 114 8.18 -22.75 7.48
N GLY A 115 8.52 -22.18 8.63
CA GLY A 115 9.10 -22.91 9.77
C GLY A 115 8.21 -24.05 10.24
N ASN A 116 6.91 -23.77 10.38
CA ASN A 116 5.91 -24.78 10.70
C ASN A 116 5.85 -25.90 9.63
N THR A 117 5.91 -25.52 8.35
CA THR A 117 5.87 -26.47 7.22
C THR A 117 7.08 -27.41 7.19
N ILE A 118 8.28 -26.88 7.46
CA ILE A 118 9.54 -27.68 7.45
C ILE A 118 9.93 -28.20 8.82
N GLN A 119 9.12 -27.92 9.85
CA GLN A 119 9.30 -28.34 11.24
C GLN A 119 10.66 -27.88 11.83
N VAL A 120 10.97 -26.60 11.67
CA VAL A 120 12.15 -25.95 12.26
C VAL A 120 11.70 -24.71 13.03
N SER A 121 11.93 -24.72 14.34
CA SER A 121 11.57 -23.62 15.25
C SER A 121 12.78 -22.84 15.77
N ASP A 122 13.99 -23.37 15.60
CA ASP A 122 15.22 -22.77 16.06
C ASP A 122 16.38 -23.05 15.09
N HIS A 123 17.53 -22.39 15.29
CA HIS A 123 18.72 -22.54 14.46
C HIS A 123 19.92 -22.98 15.28
N ARG A 124 20.85 -23.66 14.60
CA ARG A 124 22.13 -24.17 15.17
C ARG A 124 23.29 -23.21 14.95
N PHE A 125 23.09 -22.18 14.10
CA PHE A 125 24.16 -21.30 13.67
C PHE A 125 24.19 -20.05 14.54
N GLU A 126 25.39 -19.75 15.05
CA GLU A 126 25.68 -18.50 15.77
C GLU A 126 26.80 -17.77 15.04
N GLY A 127 26.79 -16.45 15.10
CA GLY A 127 27.77 -15.61 14.42
C GLY A 127 27.40 -14.16 14.35
N GLU A 128 28.02 -13.45 13.43
CA GLU A 128 27.71 -12.06 13.14
C GLU A 128 26.28 -11.92 12.62
N ARG A 129 25.60 -10.86 13.05
CA ARG A 129 24.24 -10.50 12.62
C ARG A 129 24.24 -9.22 11.81
N SER A 130 23.25 -9.09 10.94
CA SER A 130 23.01 -7.88 10.18
C SER A 130 22.73 -6.69 11.08
N LYS A 131 23.14 -5.48 10.65
CA LYS A 131 22.98 -4.26 11.43
C LYS A 131 21.50 -3.94 11.66
N GLU A 132 21.13 -3.75 12.93
CA GLU A 132 19.80 -3.38 13.33
C GLU A 132 19.58 -1.87 13.17
N PHE A 133 18.48 -1.49 12.54
CA PHE A 133 18.10 -0.09 12.36
C PHE A 133 16.58 0.01 12.17
N VAL A 134 15.94 0.90 12.92
CA VAL A 134 14.51 1.19 12.80
C VAL A 134 14.31 2.61 12.29
N ASP A 135 13.70 2.74 11.13
CA ASP A 135 13.36 4.02 10.50
C ASP A 135 11.89 4.36 10.76
N LEU A 136 11.66 5.41 11.54
CA LEU A 136 10.36 5.96 11.92
C LEU A 136 10.05 7.30 11.24
N SER A 137 10.91 7.76 10.34
CA SER A 137 10.85 9.10 9.74
C SER A 137 9.63 9.30 8.83
N SER A 138 9.21 8.25 8.13
CA SER A 138 8.04 8.35 7.26
C SER A 138 6.74 8.49 8.08
N PRO A 139 5.81 9.35 7.67
CA PRO A 139 4.51 9.47 8.30
C PRO A 139 3.61 8.25 8.10
N SER A 140 3.94 7.39 7.11
CA SER A 140 3.08 6.30 6.65
C SER A 140 3.65 4.90 6.89
N ILE A 141 4.97 4.73 6.87
CA ILE A 141 5.64 3.43 6.81
C ILE A 141 6.78 3.38 7.84
N VAL A 142 6.82 2.32 8.61
CA VAL A 142 7.94 1.98 9.50
C VAL A 142 8.79 0.90 8.84
N ARG A 143 10.11 1.05 8.87
CA ARG A 143 11.07 0.08 8.36
C ARG A 143 11.99 -0.40 9.48
N ASP A 144 11.89 -1.67 9.83
CA ASP A 144 12.72 -2.35 10.82
C ASP A 144 13.67 -3.32 10.10
N SER A 145 14.94 -2.92 9.96
CA SER A 145 15.92 -3.71 9.21
C SER A 145 16.32 -5.00 9.92
N SER A 146 16.17 -5.08 11.24
CA SER A 146 16.49 -6.29 12.02
C SER A 146 15.70 -7.52 11.56
N LYS A 147 14.50 -7.29 11.00
CA LYS A 147 13.61 -8.34 10.51
C LYS A 147 13.75 -8.65 9.03
N CYS A 148 14.68 -8.00 8.33
CA CYS A 148 14.82 -8.14 6.89
C CYS A 148 15.54 -9.42 6.51
N ILE A 149 14.90 -10.27 5.72
CA ILE A 149 15.48 -11.52 5.17
C ILE A 149 16.08 -11.34 3.77
N LEU A 150 16.31 -10.11 3.33
CA LEU A 150 16.94 -9.74 2.06
C LEU A 150 16.28 -10.39 0.82
N CYS A 151 14.98 -10.67 0.87
CA CYS A 151 14.24 -11.33 -0.21
C CYS A 151 14.07 -10.47 -1.46
N ARG A 152 14.22 -9.14 -1.35
CA ARG A 152 14.14 -8.13 -2.43
C ARG A 152 12.77 -7.99 -3.11
N ARG A 153 11.68 -8.54 -2.58
CA ARG A 153 10.33 -8.31 -3.13
C ARG A 153 9.99 -6.82 -3.18
N CYS A 154 10.25 -6.08 -2.09
CA CYS A 154 10.02 -4.63 -2.03
C CYS A 154 10.86 -3.84 -3.05
N VAL A 155 12.07 -4.31 -3.35
CA VAL A 155 12.96 -3.70 -4.37
C VAL A 155 12.29 -3.76 -5.74
N THR A 156 11.91 -4.95 -6.20
CA THR A 156 11.26 -5.11 -7.51
C THR A 156 9.93 -4.37 -7.57
N THR A 157 9.13 -4.44 -6.51
CA THR A 157 7.84 -3.73 -6.46
C THR A 157 8.03 -2.21 -6.53
N CYS A 158 8.97 -1.65 -5.79
CA CYS A 158 9.24 -0.21 -5.82
C CYS A 158 9.80 0.25 -7.18
N ASN A 159 10.73 -0.53 -7.75
CA ASN A 159 11.47 -0.11 -8.93
C ASN A 159 10.75 -0.42 -10.23
N GLN A 160 10.16 -1.62 -10.36
CA GLN A 160 9.57 -2.08 -11.62
C GLN A 160 8.04 -1.86 -11.67
N VAL A 161 7.33 -2.04 -10.55
CA VAL A 161 5.88 -1.88 -10.53
C VAL A 161 5.49 -0.43 -10.27
N GLN A 162 6.14 0.25 -9.30
CA GLN A 162 5.85 1.64 -8.96
C GLN A 162 6.70 2.66 -9.75
N GLY A 163 7.79 2.23 -10.38
CA GLY A 163 8.65 3.11 -11.18
C GLY A 163 9.45 4.14 -10.36
N LEU A 164 9.58 3.97 -9.03
CA LEU A 164 10.25 4.95 -8.17
C LEU A 164 11.76 4.80 -8.12
N GLY A 165 12.30 3.60 -8.29
CA GLY A 165 13.73 3.36 -8.20
C GLY A 165 14.35 3.53 -6.79
N LEU A 166 13.54 3.67 -5.74
CA LEU A 166 13.97 4.08 -4.41
C LEU A 166 14.56 2.96 -3.57
N MET A 167 13.85 1.82 -3.50
CA MET A 167 14.26 0.69 -2.65
C MET A 167 15.31 -0.14 -3.35
N ASN A 168 16.53 -0.17 -2.81
CA ASN A 168 17.66 -0.89 -3.38
C ASN A 168 18.46 -1.65 -2.31
N PRO A 169 19.20 -2.71 -2.67
CA PRO A 169 20.21 -3.31 -1.79
C PRO A 169 21.44 -2.44 -1.75
N HIS A 170 21.93 -2.13 -0.55
CA HIS A 170 23.14 -1.38 -0.30
C HIS A 170 24.16 -2.23 0.42
N LYS A 171 25.46 -1.90 0.26
CA LYS A 171 26.59 -2.61 0.90
C LYS A 171 26.66 -4.09 0.50
N ARG A 172 27.35 -4.89 1.31
CA ARG A 172 27.52 -6.34 1.09
C ARG A 172 27.83 -7.06 2.40
N GLY A 173 27.73 -8.41 2.41
CA GLY A 173 27.91 -9.22 3.60
C GLY A 173 26.86 -8.90 4.67
N PHE A 174 27.22 -8.96 5.92
CA PHE A 174 26.34 -8.61 7.06
C PHE A 174 25.97 -7.13 7.12
N SER A 175 26.68 -6.26 6.42
CA SER A 175 26.30 -4.86 6.27
C SER A 175 25.20 -4.60 5.23
N THR A 176 24.76 -5.63 4.50
CA THR A 176 23.70 -5.47 3.47
C THR A 176 22.39 -5.08 4.09
N PHE A 177 21.76 -4.04 3.54
CA PHE A 177 20.40 -3.64 3.90
C PHE A 177 19.60 -3.26 2.65
N ILE A 178 18.26 -3.21 2.79
CA ILE A 178 17.34 -2.76 1.74
C ILE A 178 16.75 -1.42 2.19
N GLY A 179 16.86 -0.40 1.36
CA GLY A 179 16.36 0.93 1.70
C GLY A 179 16.54 1.95 0.59
N PRO A 180 16.33 3.25 0.90
CA PRO A 180 16.79 4.37 0.09
C PRO A 180 18.32 4.40 -0.03
N SER A 181 18.88 5.49 -0.54
CA SER A 181 20.33 5.69 -0.61
C SER A 181 21.00 5.49 0.76
N ASP A 182 22.31 5.31 0.77
CA ASP A 182 23.09 5.12 2.00
C ASP A 182 22.84 6.31 2.95
N ASP A 183 22.48 6.01 4.20
CA ASP A 183 22.16 6.96 5.27
C ASP A 183 20.92 7.85 5.05
N GLU A 184 20.16 7.71 3.96
CA GLU A 184 18.90 8.43 3.73
C GLU A 184 17.73 7.76 4.47
N LEU A 185 16.92 8.57 5.14
CA LEU A 185 15.71 8.12 5.82
C LEU A 185 14.53 8.07 4.83
N LEU A 186 13.62 7.12 5.04
CA LEU A 186 12.47 6.92 4.15
C LEU A 186 11.57 8.17 4.06
N GLY A 187 11.41 8.90 5.18
CA GLY A 187 10.61 10.13 5.24
C GLY A 187 11.21 11.32 4.51
N GLU A 188 12.53 11.34 4.35
CA GLU A 188 13.28 12.40 3.67
C GLU A 188 13.46 12.13 2.17
N SER A 189 13.17 10.91 1.75
CA SER A 189 13.36 10.44 0.37
C SER A 189 12.18 10.76 -0.55
N VAL A 190 12.32 10.44 -1.83
CA VAL A 190 11.26 10.54 -2.84
C VAL A 190 10.14 9.50 -2.68
N CYS A 191 10.06 8.81 -1.53
CA CYS A 191 9.03 7.82 -1.24
C CYS A 191 7.64 8.42 -1.35
N THR A 192 6.78 7.85 -2.19
CA THR A 192 5.39 8.28 -2.38
C THR A 192 4.43 7.79 -1.28
N ASN A 193 4.94 7.08 -0.27
CA ASN A 193 4.16 6.51 0.82
C ASN A 193 3.04 5.53 0.38
N CYS A 194 3.14 4.95 -0.81
CA CYS A 194 2.09 4.11 -1.42
C CYS A 194 1.83 2.77 -0.69
N GLY A 195 2.73 2.30 0.17
CA GLY A 195 2.59 1.08 0.97
C GLY A 195 2.75 -0.24 0.20
N GLN A 196 3.04 -0.22 -1.11
CA GLN A 196 3.15 -1.45 -1.90
C GLN A 196 4.28 -2.36 -1.41
N CYS A 197 5.36 -1.79 -0.90
CA CYS A 197 6.45 -2.54 -0.27
C CYS A 197 6.02 -3.25 1.02
N VAL A 198 5.06 -2.71 1.77
CA VAL A 198 4.47 -3.33 2.96
C VAL A 198 3.66 -4.56 2.59
N LEU A 199 2.85 -4.48 1.52
CA LEU A 199 2.01 -5.59 1.04
C LEU A 199 2.83 -6.81 0.64
N VAL A 200 3.99 -6.61 0.00
CA VAL A 200 4.81 -7.71 -0.53
C VAL A 200 5.87 -8.21 0.46
N CYS A 201 6.06 -7.54 1.59
CA CYS A 201 7.03 -7.97 2.59
C CYS A 201 6.57 -9.26 3.28
N PRO A 202 7.32 -10.37 3.19
CA PRO A 202 6.93 -11.65 3.76
C PRO A 202 7.10 -11.72 5.28
N VAL A 203 7.78 -10.73 5.87
CA VAL A 203 8.13 -10.68 7.30
C VAL A 203 7.80 -9.30 7.91
N GLY A 204 8.21 -9.04 9.15
CA GLY A 204 7.87 -7.85 9.90
C GLY A 204 8.70 -6.59 9.60
N THR A 205 9.52 -6.57 8.55
CA THR A 205 10.42 -5.45 8.22
C THR A 205 9.72 -4.15 7.90
N LEU A 206 8.66 -4.23 7.10
CA LEU A 206 7.88 -3.07 6.64
C LEU A 206 6.45 -3.17 7.18
N LYS A 207 5.99 -2.12 7.84
CA LYS A 207 4.62 -2.01 8.36
C LYS A 207 4.07 -0.61 8.16
N GLU A 208 2.75 -0.49 8.21
CA GLU A 208 2.11 0.81 8.36
C GLU A 208 2.52 1.45 9.70
N LYS A 209 2.69 2.77 9.69
CA LYS A 209 2.86 3.52 10.95
C LYS A 209 1.54 3.49 11.70
N ASN A 210 1.57 3.04 12.95
CA ASN A 210 0.36 2.90 13.77
C ASN A 210 -0.26 4.26 14.08
N SER A 211 -1.57 4.38 13.91
CA SER A 211 -2.37 5.55 14.29
C SER A 211 -3.51 5.19 15.26
N THR A 212 -3.62 3.93 15.70
CA THR A 212 -4.71 3.48 16.58
C THR A 212 -4.63 4.14 17.94
N ASP A 213 -3.41 4.34 18.49
CA ASP A 213 -3.23 4.91 19.82
C ASP A 213 -3.78 6.34 19.89
N VAL A 214 -3.50 7.17 18.88
CA VAL A 214 -4.02 8.54 18.77
C VAL A 214 -5.54 8.57 18.72
N VAL A 215 -6.15 7.60 18.01
CA VAL A 215 -7.61 7.51 17.91
C VAL A 215 -8.22 7.06 19.24
N TRP A 216 -7.62 6.07 19.92
CA TRP A 216 -8.08 5.64 21.25
C TRP A 216 -7.95 6.75 22.31
N GLU A 217 -6.87 7.52 22.26
CA GLU A 217 -6.73 8.70 23.13
C GLU A 217 -7.85 9.70 22.90
N ALA A 218 -8.19 9.99 21.62
CA ALA A 218 -9.29 10.91 21.29
C ALA A 218 -10.65 10.37 21.74
N LEU A 219 -10.96 9.08 21.55
CA LEU A 219 -12.22 8.44 21.97
C LEU A 219 -12.39 8.41 23.49
N ASN A 220 -11.29 8.34 24.25
CA ASN A 220 -11.31 8.35 25.69
C ASN A 220 -11.41 9.75 26.30
N ASP A 221 -11.07 10.80 25.54
CA ASP A 221 -11.16 12.19 25.98
C ASP A 221 -12.60 12.71 25.83
N LYS A 222 -13.33 12.79 26.94
CA LYS A 222 -14.73 13.27 26.96
C LYS A 222 -14.89 14.75 26.63
N SER A 223 -13.83 15.53 26.52
CA SER A 223 -13.87 16.92 26.06
C SER A 223 -13.86 17.03 24.54
N LYS A 224 -13.57 15.94 23.83
CA LYS A 224 -13.51 15.88 22.37
C LYS A 224 -14.77 15.30 21.75
N THR A 225 -15.14 15.85 20.60
CA THR A 225 -16.12 15.24 19.68
C THR A 225 -15.35 14.53 18.58
N VAL A 226 -15.51 13.22 18.50
CA VAL A 226 -14.76 12.39 17.53
C VAL A 226 -15.62 12.02 16.35
N VAL A 227 -15.28 12.55 15.20
CA VAL A 227 -15.95 12.31 13.92
C VAL A 227 -15.14 11.31 13.10
N VAL A 228 -15.77 10.30 12.54
CA VAL A 228 -15.12 9.37 11.63
C VAL A 228 -15.75 9.40 10.24
N GLN A 229 -14.93 9.31 9.21
CA GLN A 229 -15.36 9.12 7.83
C GLN A 229 -14.75 7.88 7.22
N THR A 230 -15.50 7.17 6.39
CA THR A 230 -15.08 5.90 5.79
C THR A 230 -15.02 5.98 4.27
N ALA A 231 -13.89 5.55 3.69
CA ALA A 231 -13.77 5.43 2.24
C ALA A 231 -14.64 4.29 1.67
N PRO A 232 -15.15 4.41 0.44
CA PRO A 232 -16.03 3.41 -0.17
C PRO A 232 -15.45 2.00 -0.21
N ALA A 233 -14.14 1.85 -0.48
CA ALA A 233 -13.48 0.57 -0.58
C ALA A 233 -13.39 -0.18 0.76
N VAL A 234 -13.38 0.53 1.89
CA VAL A 234 -13.28 -0.10 3.23
C VAL A 234 -14.43 -1.04 3.49
N ARG A 235 -15.66 -0.66 3.12
CA ARG A 235 -16.86 -1.49 3.32
C ARG A 235 -16.86 -2.82 2.57
N ALA A 236 -16.07 -2.91 1.49
CA ALA A 236 -15.92 -4.13 0.69
C ALA A 236 -14.73 -5.01 1.14
N ALA A 237 -13.75 -4.44 1.84
CA ALA A 237 -12.53 -5.13 2.25
C ALA A 237 -12.53 -5.51 3.75
N LEU A 238 -13.19 -4.73 4.61
CA LEU A 238 -13.16 -4.96 6.06
C LEU A 238 -13.71 -6.34 6.46
N GLY A 239 -14.70 -6.85 5.73
CA GLY A 239 -15.31 -8.15 6.02
C GLY A 239 -14.30 -9.30 5.98
N GLU A 240 -13.27 -9.23 5.16
CA GLU A 240 -12.25 -10.28 5.02
C GLU A 240 -11.46 -10.49 6.32
N VAL A 241 -11.23 -9.42 7.10
CA VAL A 241 -10.55 -9.51 8.42
C VAL A 241 -11.35 -10.37 9.39
N PHE A 242 -12.68 -10.41 9.25
CA PHE A 242 -13.60 -11.17 10.08
C PHE A 242 -14.07 -12.48 9.44
N GLY A 243 -13.38 -12.96 8.39
CA GLY A 243 -13.66 -14.23 7.73
C GLY A 243 -14.85 -14.23 6.78
N TYR A 244 -15.37 -13.08 6.36
CA TYR A 244 -16.35 -13.00 5.30
C TYR A 244 -15.69 -13.25 3.93
N GLU A 245 -16.48 -13.71 2.96
CA GLU A 245 -16.01 -13.86 1.58
C GLU A 245 -15.52 -12.52 1.02
N PRO A 246 -14.44 -12.53 0.22
CA PRO A 246 -13.90 -11.31 -0.40
C PRO A 246 -14.95 -10.51 -1.15
N GLY A 247 -14.95 -9.18 -0.92
CA GLY A 247 -15.91 -8.27 -1.55
C GLY A 247 -17.28 -8.20 -0.87
N THR A 248 -17.51 -8.89 0.24
CA THR A 248 -18.75 -8.79 1.00
C THR A 248 -18.94 -7.38 1.56
N LEU A 249 -20.07 -6.74 1.20
CA LEU A 249 -20.39 -5.39 1.67
C LEU A 249 -20.84 -5.41 3.16
N VAL A 250 -20.07 -4.78 4.01
CA VAL A 250 -20.35 -4.71 5.46
C VAL A 250 -20.73 -3.30 5.94
N THR A 251 -21.27 -2.44 5.07
CA THR A 251 -21.54 -1.02 5.34
C THR A 251 -22.27 -0.78 6.66
N GLY A 252 -23.42 -1.43 6.88
CA GLY A 252 -24.22 -1.24 8.10
C GLY A 252 -23.53 -1.78 9.35
N LYS A 253 -22.85 -2.94 9.23
CA LYS A 253 -22.08 -3.52 10.34
C LYS A 253 -20.89 -2.64 10.72
N MET A 254 -20.19 -2.10 9.72
CA MET A 254 -19.07 -1.17 9.94
C MET A 254 -19.54 0.10 10.64
N ALA A 255 -20.64 0.72 10.19
CA ALA A 255 -21.18 1.91 10.83
C ALA A 255 -21.61 1.65 12.28
N ALA A 256 -22.30 0.53 12.53
CA ALA A 256 -22.69 0.13 13.88
C ALA A 256 -21.47 -0.10 14.79
N ALA A 257 -20.43 -0.81 14.29
CA ALA A 257 -19.21 -1.04 15.05
C ALA A 257 -18.50 0.28 15.41
N LEU A 258 -18.44 1.24 14.49
CA LEU A 258 -17.85 2.55 14.76
C LEU A 258 -18.61 3.33 15.85
N HIS A 259 -19.94 3.27 15.87
CA HIS A 259 -20.73 3.85 16.95
C HIS A 259 -20.50 3.13 18.29
N GLU A 260 -20.43 1.81 18.30
CA GLU A 260 -20.12 1.02 19.50
C GLU A 260 -18.70 1.29 20.03
N MET A 261 -17.75 1.61 19.17
CA MET A 261 -16.41 2.02 19.57
C MET A 261 -16.36 3.41 20.21
N GLY A 262 -17.42 4.21 20.10
CA GLY A 262 -17.55 5.52 20.73
C GLY A 262 -17.34 6.72 19.82
N PHE A 263 -17.34 6.55 18.51
CA PHE A 263 -17.37 7.70 17.58
C PHE A 263 -18.72 8.41 17.66
N ASP A 264 -18.71 9.74 17.84
CA ASP A 264 -19.92 10.54 17.97
C ASP A 264 -20.69 10.65 16.64
N TYR A 265 -19.95 10.78 15.54
CA TYR A 265 -20.51 10.91 14.19
C TYR A 265 -19.77 10.03 13.20
N VAL A 266 -20.52 9.30 12.39
CA VAL A 266 -19.99 8.41 11.33
C VAL A 266 -20.46 8.91 9.97
N PHE A 267 -19.55 9.36 9.13
CA PHE A 267 -19.82 9.89 7.80
C PHE A 267 -19.29 8.99 6.69
N ASP A 268 -19.90 9.10 5.52
CA ASP A 268 -19.43 8.48 4.29
C ASP A 268 -18.60 9.49 3.48
N THR A 269 -17.38 9.12 3.14
CA THR A 269 -16.49 9.96 2.29
C THR A 269 -17.06 10.20 0.88
N ASN A 270 -18.10 9.44 0.45
CA ASN A 270 -18.81 9.72 -0.79
C ASN A 270 -19.37 11.15 -0.85
N PHE A 271 -19.82 11.70 0.28
CA PHE A 271 -20.25 13.10 0.33
C PHE A 271 -19.10 14.05 -0.05
N GLY A 272 -17.90 13.80 0.46
CA GLY A 272 -16.71 14.55 0.07
C GLY A 272 -16.33 14.35 -1.41
N ALA A 273 -16.59 13.15 -1.95
CA ALA A 273 -16.37 12.85 -3.37
C ALA A 273 -17.35 13.62 -4.28
N ASP A 274 -18.62 13.71 -3.91
CA ASP A 274 -19.62 14.51 -4.63
C ASP A 274 -19.21 15.99 -4.66
N LEU A 275 -18.76 16.52 -3.53
CA LEU A 275 -18.23 17.88 -3.45
C LEU A 275 -16.98 18.05 -4.34
N THR A 276 -16.07 17.07 -4.33
CA THR A 276 -14.88 17.11 -5.19
C THR A 276 -15.26 17.16 -6.66
N ILE A 277 -16.26 16.37 -7.10
CA ILE A 277 -16.77 16.43 -8.49
C ILE A 277 -17.29 17.81 -8.83
N MET A 278 -17.99 18.47 -7.92
CA MET A 278 -18.51 19.83 -8.14
C MET A 278 -17.37 20.85 -8.27
N GLU A 279 -16.40 20.80 -7.39
CA GLU A 279 -15.28 21.75 -7.36
C GLU A 279 -14.30 21.51 -8.53
N GLU A 280 -13.89 20.27 -8.76
CA GLU A 280 -13.02 19.91 -9.91
C GLU A 280 -13.72 20.17 -11.25
N GLY A 281 -15.02 19.86 -11.33
CA GLY A 281 -15.83 20.15 -12.52
C GLY A 281 -15.91 21.64 -12.79
N THR A 282 -16.04 22.47 -11.75
CA THR A 282 -16.04 23.94 -11.87
C THR A 282 -14.67 24.43 -12.34
N GLU A 283 -13.59 23.98 -11.73
CA GLU A 283 -12.21 24.28 -12.16
C GLU A 283 -11.99 23.89 -13.62
N PHE A 284 -12.41 22.69 -14.01
CA PHE A 284 -12.31 22.23 -15.39
C PHE A 284 -13.05 23.15 -16.36
N LEU A 285 -14.29 23.54 -16.04
CA LEU A 285 -15.07 24.46 -16.86
C LEU A 285 -14.43 25.86 -16.95
N GLU A 286 -13.81 26.33 -15.87
CA GLU A 286 -13.07 27.60 -15.87
C GLU A 286 -11.83 27.52 -16.79
N ARG A 287 -11.08 26.42 -16.73
CA ARG A 287 -9.94 26.16 -17.64
C ARG A 287 -10.39 26.09 -19.12
N VAL A 288 -11.53 25.43 -19.40
CA VAL A 288 -12.11 25.35 -20.76
C VAL A 288 -12.52 26.74 -21.25
N LYS A 289 -13.18 27.55 -20.42
CA LYS A 289 -13.55 28.94 -20.77
C LYS A 289 -12.32 29.79 -21.06
N ALA A 290 -11.29 29.66 -20.24
CA ALA A 290 -10.06 30.43 -20.43
C ALA A 290 -9.31 30.03 -21.71
N ARG A 291 -9.34 28.77 -22.09
CA ARG A 291 -8.61 28.25 -23.28
C ARG A 291 -9.38 28.42 -24.58
N PHE A 292 -10.69 28.16 -24.58
CA PHE A 292 -11.51 28.05 -25.80
C PHE A 292 -12.58 29.13 -25.92
N GLY A 293 -12.68 30.03 -24.96
CA GLY A 293 -13.67 31.12 -24.89
C GLY A 293 -15.02 30.72 -24.25
N PRO A 294 -15.78 31.69 -23.79
CA PRO A 294 -16.99 31.48 -22.99
C PRO A 294 -18.15 30.81 -23.75
N GLU A 295 -18.12 30.79 -25.09
CA GLU A 295 -19.20 30.21 -25.90
C GLU A 295 -19.13 28.68 -25.99
N THR A 296 -17.98 28.07 -25.61
CA THR A 296 -17.73 26.63 -25.77
C THR A 296 -18.58 25.75 -24.82
N ILE A 297 -19.20 26.36 -23.80
CA ILE A 297 -19.94 25.64 -22.73
C ILE A 297 -21.46 25.69 -22.94
N LYS A 298 -21.95 26.16 -24.07
CA LYS A 298 -23.36 26.04 -24.43
C LYS A 298 -23.69 24.59 -24.75
N ALA A 299 -23.94 23.76 -23.71
CA ALA A 299 -24.52 22.46 -23.89
C ALA A 299 -25.92 22.61 -24.48
N LYS A 300 -26.16 22.12 -25.70
CA LYS A 300 -27.52 21.93 -26.23
C LYS A 300 -28.19 20.88 -25.36
N GLN A 301 -29.05 21.31 -24.43
CA GLN A 301 -29.99 20.37 -23.80
C GLN A 301 -30.99 19.89 -24.86
N LYS A 302 -31.34 18.60 -24.83
CA LYS A 302 -32.26 17.95 -25.76
C LYS A 302 -33.67 18.58 -25.81
N ASP A 303 -34.00 19.47 -24.89
CA ASP A 303 -35.34 20.03 -24.70
C ASP A 303 -35.44 21.56 -24.92
N GLY A 304 -34.53 22.17 -25.64
CA GLY A 304 -34.69 23.53 -26.16
C GLY A 304 -34.73 24.69 -25.11
N ALA A 305 -34.47 24.43 -23.84
CA ALA A 305 -34.40 25.48 -22.81
C ALA A 305 -32.95 25.83 -22.47
N GLU A 306 -32.54 27.05 -22.79
CA GLU A 306 -31.25 27.60 -22.31
C GLU A 306 -31.33 27.87 -20.81
N ARG A 307 -30.70 27.01 -20.00
CA ARG A 307 -30.46 27.31 -18.59
C ARG A 307 -29.08 27.95 -18.46
N LEU A 308 -29.07 29.25 -18.27
CA LEU A 308 -27.90 29.98 -17.78
C LEU A 308 -27.64 29.57 -16.34
N VAL A 309 -26.62 28.83 -16.06
CA VAL A 309 -26.10 28.68 -14.69
C VAL A 309 -25.44 30.02 -14.34
N LYS A 310 -26.20 30.93 -13.74
CA LYS A 310 -25.64 32.10 -13.07
C LYS A 310 -24.99 31.63 -11.78
N ASN A 311 -23.68 31.47 -11.80
CA ASN A 311 -22.89 31.30 -10.59
C ASN A 311 -22.95 32.62 -9.81
N GLY A 312 -23.74 32.65 -8.74
CA GLY A 312 -23.68 33.68 -7.72
C GLY A 312 -22.42 33.53 -6.90
N ARG A 313 -21.26 33.89 -7.44
CA ARG A 313 -20.06 34.11 -6.65
C ARG A 313 -19.96 35.58 -6.30
N ASP A 314 -19.79 35.84 -5.01
CA ASP A 314 -19.44 37.12 -4.44
C ASP A 314 -18.10 37.57 -5.06
N GLU A 315 -18.11 38.72 -5.78
CA GLU A 315 -16.92 39.28 -6.42
C GLU A 315 -15.88 39.79 -5.42
N SER A 316 -16.12 39.65 -4.12
CA SER A 316 -15.25 40.10 -3.03
C SER A 316 -14.17 39.05 -2.63
N LEU A 317 -14.22 37.82 -3.14
CA LEU A 317 -13.16 36.83 -2.86
C LEU A 317 -11.91 37.15 -3.69
N PRO A 318 -10.70 37.11 -3.08
CA PRO A 318 -9.46 37.38 -3.77
C PRO A 318 -9.31 36.42 -4.95
N LYS A 319 -9.13 36.94 -6.15
CA LYS A 319 -8.78 36.20 -7.36
C LYS A 319 -7.36 35.64 -7.16
N ASN A 320 -7.24 34.51 -6.48
CA ASN A 320 -6.02 33.78 -6.38
C ASN A 320 -5.61 33.27 -7.76
N GLY A 321 -4.47 33.76 -8.24
CA GLY A 321 -3.64 33.27 -9.30
C GLY A 321 -4.36 32.82 -10.58
N LYS A 322 -4.11 33.52 -11.69
CA LYS A 322 -4.42 33.02 -13.03
C LYS A 322 -3.79 31.64 -13.21
N HIS A 323 -4.57 30.58 -13.00
CA HIS A 323 -4.18 29.27 -13.52
C HIS A 323 -4.15 29.41 -15.04
N GLU A 324 -2.96 29.33 -15.64
CA GLU A 324 -2.86 29.13 -17.07
C GLU A 324 -3.76 27.94 -17.43
N ALA A 325 -4.55 28.09 -18.50
CA ALA A 325 -5.49 27.04 -18.94
C ALA A 325 -4.72 25.86 -19.55
N VAL A 326 -4.07 25.08 -18.69
CA VAL A 326 -3.26 23.94 -19.06
C VAL A 326 -4.12 22.69 -19.17
N PHE A 327 -3.94 21.93 -20.26
CA PHE A 327 -4.62 20.68 -20.55
C PHE A 327 -3.61 19.56 -20.90
N PRO A 328 -3.93 18.29 -20.58
CA PRO A 328 -5.14 17.83 -19.84
C PRO A 328 -5.15 18.31 -18.38
N MET A 329 -6.31 18.42 -17.76
CA MET A 329 -6.42 18.55 -16.32
C MET A 329 -6.41 17.15 -15.68
N ILE A 330 -5.60 16.97 -14.65
CA ILE A 330 -5.40 15.70 -13.95
C ILE A 330 -5.91 15.85 -12.51
N THR A 331 -6.68 14.88 -12.02
CA THR A 331 -7.20 14.89 -10.64
C THR A 331 -6.10 14.73 -9.60
N SER A 332 -6.30 15.29 -8.40
CA SER A 332 -5.30 15.40 -7.33
C SER A 332 -5.66 14.59 -6.08
N CYS A 333 -6.66 13.69 -6.13
CA CYS A 333 -7.17 12.99 -4.97
C CYS A 333 -6.22 11.91 -4.37
N SER A 334 -5.17 11.49 -5.10
CA SER A 334 -4.20 10.49 -4.64
C SER A 334 -2.89 11.14 -4.20
N PRO A 335 -2.57 11.17 -2.89
CA PRO A 335 -1.35 11.83 -2.40
C PRO A 335 -0.06 11.14 -2.85
N GLY A 336 -0.10 9.83 -3.10
CA GLY A 336 1.03 9.11 -3.69
C GLY A 336 1.32 9.56 -5.12
N TRP A 337 0.28 9.81 -5.91
CA TRP A 337 0.37 10.36 -7.25
C TRP A 337 0.93 11.79 -7.23
N ILE A 338 0.42 12.63 -6.33
CA ILE A 338 0.89 14.01 -6.17
C ILE A 338 2.39 14.02 -5.85
N LYS A 339 2.82 13.26 -4.85
CA LYS A 339 4.24 13.20 -4.47
C LYS A 339 5.10 12.63 -5.61
N TYR A 340 4.58 11.69 -6.39
CA TYR A 340 5.27 11.16 -7.55
C TYR A 340 5.53 12.23 -8.61
N ILE A 341 4.51 13.02 -8.97
CA ILE A 341 4.64 14.13 -9.92
C ILE A 341 5.59 15.21 -9.38
N GLU A 342 5.45 15.59 -8.12
CA GLU A 342 6.30 16.61 -7.48
C GLU A 342 7.79 16.29 -7.64
N HIS A 343 8.16 15.01 -7.55
CA HIS A 343 9.55 14.58 -7.61
C HIS A 343 10.04 14.17 -9.01
N GLN A 344 9.19 13.54 -9.81
CA GLN A 344 9.62 12.96 -11.10
C GLN A 344 9.23 13.79 -12.31
N TYR A 345 8.16 14.60 -12.20
CA TYR A 345 7.56 15.33 -13.31
C TYR A 345 7.04 16.69 -12.87
N SER A 346 7.88 17.47 -12.19
CA SER A 346 7.50 18.78 -11.62
C SER A 346 6.98 19.79 -12.64
N ASP A 347 7.37 19.65 -13.90
CA ASP A 347 6.88 20.43 -15.04
C ASP A 347 5.39 20.15 -15.35
N LEU A 348 4.84 19.02 -14.91
CA LEU A 348 3.43 18.66 -15.06
C LEU A 348 2.53 19.13 -13.90
N LEU A 349 3.08 19.77 -12.87
CA LEU A 349 2.29 20.30 -11.74
C LEU A 349 1.16 21.24 -12.15
N PRO A 350 1.30 22.12 -13.16
CA PRO A 350 0.21 22.96 -13.64
C PRO A 350 -1.00 22.20 -14.21
N HIS A 351 -0.81 20.93 -14.58
CA HIS A 351 -1.89 20.05 -15.05
C HIS A 351 -2.77 19.52 -13.92
N LEU A 352 -2.29 19.53 -12.67
CA LEU A 352 -3.06 19.00 -11.54
C LEU A 352 -4.21 19.91 -11.19
N SER A 353 -5.32 19.32 -10.73
CA SER A 353 -6.39 20.03 -10.07
C SER A 353 -5.90 20.66 -8.76
N SER A 354 -6.39 21.84 -8.44
CA SER A 354 -6.12 22.54 -7.18
C SER A 354 -6.97 22.00 -6.01
N CYS A 355 -7.90 21.09 -6.27
CA CYS A 355 -8.83 20.58 -5.28
C CYS A 355 -8.14 19.65 -4.27
N LYS A 356 -8.55 19.76 -3.00
CA LYS A 356 -8.20 18.78 -1.96
C LYS A 356 -8.87 17.44 -2.28
N SER A 357 -8.31 16.35 -1.75
CA SER A 357 -8.95 15.03 -1.90
C SER A 357 -10.28 14.95 -1.13
N PRO A 358 -11.20 14.03 -1.50
CA PRO A 358 -12.52 13.89 -0.88
C PRO A 358 -12.51 13.83 0.65
N HIS A 359 -11.60 13.07 1.26
CA HIS A 359 -11.57 12.99 2.71
C HIS A 359 -11.05 14.28 3.37
N MET A 360 -10.16 15.01 2.70
CA MET A 360 -9.70 16.32 3.19
C MET A 360 -10.77 17.38 3.03
N MET A 361 -11.58 17.34 1.96
CA MET A 361 -12.74 18.21 1.79
C MET A 361 -13.80 17.97 2.86
N LEU A 362 -14.14 16.69 3.12
CA LEU A 362 -15.09 16.35 4.17
C LEU A 362 -14.58 16.74 5.56
N GLY A 363 -13.28 16.53 5.84
CA GLY A 363 -12.66 16.98 7.08
C GLY A 363 -12.70 18.50 7.25
N ALA A 364 -12.43 19.25 6.19
CA ALA A 364 -12.55 20.70 6.20
C ALA A 364 -13.99 21.17 6.51
N LEU A 365 -14.99 20.53 5.89
CA LEU A 365 -16.40 20.83 6.16
C LEU A 365 -16.82 20.40 7.58
N ALA A 366 -16.30 19.28 8.10
CA ALA A 366 -16.58 18.85 9.47
C ALA A 366 -16.11 19.90 10.47
N LYS A 367 -14.88 20.41 10.33
CA LYS A 367 -14.29 21.42 11.22
C LYS A 367 -14.72 22.87 10.93
N SER A 368 -15.55 23.11 9.92
CA SER A 368 -16.11 24.43 9.63
C SER A 368 -17.64 24.41 9.73
N TYR A 369 -18.32 24.13 8.63
CA TYR A 369 -19.78 24.17 8.54
C TYR A 369 -20.49 23.25 9.56
N PHE A 370 -20.03 21.98 9.70
CA PHE A 370 -20.68 21.06 10.60
C PHE A 370 -20.41 21.42 12.07
N ALA A 371 -19.20 21.80 12.43
CA ALA A 371 -18.85 22.27 13.77
C ALA A 371 -19.68 23.51 14.17
N GLU A 372 -19.79 24.50 13.28
CA GLU A 372 -20.63 25.70 13.48
C GLU A 372 -22.10 25.31 13.70
N LYS A 373 -22.66 24.47 12.83
CA LYS A 373 -24.05 24.03 12.90
C LYS A 373 -24.37 23.28 14.19
N MET A 374 -23.41 22.52 14.73
CA MET A 374 -23.57 21.74 15.96
C MET A 374 -23.16 22.52 17.22
N GLY A 375 -22.63 23.75 17.07
CA GLY A 375 -22.12 24.55 18.19
C GLY A 375 -20.87 23.95 18.86
N ILE A 376 -20.02 23.25 18.09
CA ILE A 376 -18.80 22.62 18.56
C ILE A 376 -17.60 23.51 18.18
N ASP A 377 -16.68 23.77 19.13
CA ASP A 377 -15.42 24.43 18.77
C ASP A 377 -14.60 23.49 17.87
N PRO A 378 -14.15 23.92 16.68
CA PRO A 378 -13.31 23.12 15.80
C PRO A 378 -12.05 22.53 16.45
N LYS A 379 -11.53 23.15 17.52
CA LYS A 379 -10.39 22.67 18.31
C LYS A 379 -10.73 21.41 19.14
N ASP A 380 -12.00 21.26 19.50
CA ASP A 380 -12.50 20.13 20.26
C ASP A 380 -13.04 19.02 19.37
N MET A 381 -13.02 19.22 18.05
CA MET A 381 -13.40 18.21 17.09
C MET A 381 -12.17 17.47 16.56
N VAL A 382 -12.17 16.14 16.68
CA VAL A 382 -11.16 15.25 16.11
C VAL A 382 -11.78 14.52 14.92
N VAL A 383 -11.20 14.67 13.74
CA VAL A 383 -11.66 14.00 12.51
C VAL A 383 -10.74 12.84 12.18
N VAL A 384 -11.28 11.64 12.17
CA VAL A 384 -10.60 10.41 11.81
C VAL A 384 -11.06 9.95 10.43
N SER A 385 -10.13 9.58 9.57
CA SER A 385 -10.42 9.01 8.24
C SER A 385 -10.00 7.56 8.16
N ILE A 386 -10.92 6.66 7.77
CA ILE A 386 -10.61 5.25 7.52
C ILE A 386 -10.40 5.08 6.01
N MET A 387 -9.17 4.81 5.62
CA MET A 387 -8.71 4.84 4.24
C MET A 387 -7.96 3.57 3.84
N PRO A 388 -8.15 3.01 2.65
CA PRO A 388 -7.44 1.82 2.19
C PRO A 388 -6.02 2.13 1.65
N CYS A 389 -5.45 3.29 2.02
CA CYS A 389 -4.21 3.81 1.44
C CYS A 389 -3.31 4.43 2.50
N THR A 390 -2.07 3.93 2.62
CA THR A 390 -1.08 4.46 3.57
C THR A 390 -0.62 5.88 3.22
N ALA A 391 -0.64 6.28 1.94
CA ALA A 391 -0.28 7.62 1.53
C ALA A 391 -1.23 8.70 2.10
N LYS A 392 -2.43 8.33 2.53
CA LYS A 392 -3.36 9.24 3.22
C LYS A 392 -2.82 9.72 4.58
N LYS A 393 -1.98 8.92 5.24
CA LYS A 393 -1.25 9.35 6.45
C LYS A 393 -0.22 10.44 6.16
N TYR A 394 0.38 10.41 4.96
CA TYR A 394 1.25 11.49 4.49
C TYR A 394 0.46 12.74 4.11
N GLU A 395 -0.71 12.57 3.48
CA GLU A 395 -1.53 13.71 3.04
C GLU A 395 -1.91 14.63 4.20
N ILE A 396 -2.35 14.08 5.33
CA ILE A 396 -2.82 14.88 6.48
C ILE A 396 -1.74 15.74 7.12
N VAL A 397 -0.47 15.42 6.94
CA VAL A 397 0.65 16.21 7.51
C VAL A 397 1.19 17.28 6.55
N ARG A 398 0.63 17.39 5.34
CA ARG A 398 1.02 18.41 4.37
C ARG A 398 0.50 19.80 4.82
N PRO A 399 1.31 20.88 4.69
CA PRO A 399 0.93 22.21 5.17
C PRO A 399 -0.39 22.74 4.57
N GLU A 400 -0.66 22.46 3.31
CA GLU A 400 -1.87 22.88 2.60
C GLU A 400 -3.15 22.18 3.09
N MET A 401 -3.02 21.14 3.92
CA MET A 401 -4.16 20.40 4.48
C MET A 401 -4.64 20.95 5.82
N TYR A 402 -4.18 22.15 6.17
CA TYR A 402 -4.59 22.88 7.36
C TYR A 402 -5.48 24.07 6.99
N ASN A 403 -6.47 24.35 7.83
CA ASN A 403 -7.28 25.58 7.75
C ASN A 403 -7.23 26.28 9.11
N ASN A 404 -6.94 27.59 9.13
CA ASN A 404 -6.84 28.38 10.36
C ASN A 404 -5.94 27.77 11.45
N GLY A 405 -4.86 27.11 11.04
CA GLY A 405 -3.93 26.45 11.95
C GLY A 405 -4.38 25.08 12.48
N LEU A 406 -5.56 24.59 12.09
CA LEU A 406 -6.07 23.27 12.47
C LEU A 406 -5.98 22.30 11.29
N PRO A 407 -5.56 21.03 11.52
CA PRO A 407 -5.60 20.02 10.49
C PRO A 407 -7.06 19.71 10.10
N ASN A 408 -7.30 19.52 8.81
CA ASN A 408 -8.65 19.13 8.35
C ASN A 408 -9.03 17.72 8.80
N VAL A 409 -8.02 16.83 8.87
CA VAL A 409 -8.12 15.46 9.37
C VAL A 409 -6.99 15.24 10.36
N ASP A 410 -7.28 14.71 11.53
CA ASP A 410 -6.32 14.54 12.63
C ASP A 410 -5.61 13.18 12.58
N ALA A 411 -6.32 12.12 12.16
CA ALA A 411 -5.75 10.78 12.06
C ALA A 411 -6.30 10.01 10.86
N VAL A 412 -5.47 9.11 10.34
CA VAL A 412 -5.87 8.15 9.30
C VAL A 412 -5.62 6.74 9.78
N LEU A 413 -6.68 5.92 9.80
CA LEU A 413 -6.58 4.47 9.99
C LEU A 413 -6.66 3.76 8.65
N THR A 414 -5.82 2.77 8.45
CA THR A 414 -5.97 1.82 7.34
C THR A 414 -7.10 0.82 7.62
N THR A 415 -7.57 0.11 6.61
CA THR A 415 -8.56 -0.97 6.79
C THR A 415 -8.07 -2.02 7.78
N ARG A 416 -6.78 -2.32 7.82
CA ARG A 416 -6.18 -3.28 8.76
C ARG A 416 -6.09 -2.76 10.20
N GLU A 417 -5.86 -1.47 10.38
CA GLU A 417 -5.86 -0.87 11.70
C GLU A 417 -7.27 -0.79 12.30
N LEU A 418 -8.30 -0.66 11.45
CA LEU A 418 -9.69 -0.71 11.90
C LEU A 418 -10.12 -2.13 12.29
N GLY A 419 -9.74 -3.16 11.54
CA GLY A 419 -10.03 -4.57 11.83
C GLY A 419 -9.28 -5.12 13.01
#